data_efc38cd6e5884d29863a1b9551757345
#
_entry.id   efc38cd6e5884d29863a1b9551757345
#
_cell.length_a   1.000
_cell.length_b   1.000
_cell.length_c   1.000
_cell.angle_alpha   90.00
_cell.angle_beta   90.00
_cell.angle_gamma   90.00
#
_symmetry.space_group_name_H-M   'P 1'
#
loop_
_entity.id
_entity.type
_entity.pdbx_description
1 polymer ?
#
loop_
_entity_poly.entity_id
_entity_poly.type
_entity_poly.pdbx_seq_one_letter_code
_entity_poly.pdbx_strand_id
1 'polypeptide(L)'
;MWLAAFYGGLAAAMLIVGTGLAYVLKPSPRLTAIVMAIGAGLLIGSVAYDLVAEAKLTLSLRWVAVALMAGALVFVLGSRLIEKQGAKKASASLAAQRKSPVPSEDAESNPLAIVLGSVLDGIPESFVLGLSVLTGGISFPLLLGISLSNIPEGMAAGSGLRSRGWPATRVMAMWLVVVVVSAVSAAIGHEILAQDDGTWAGLVQTFAAGALLAMLADTMLPESYRIERSWTGALVVGGFAASLLIAGLAA
;
A
#
# COMPACT_ATOMS: atom_id res chain seq x y z
N MET A 1 -15.89 4.84 -14.19
CA MET A 1 -16.12 5.30 -12.81
C MET A 1 -16.50 4.18 -11.84
N TRP A 2 -17.73 3.58 -11.92
CA TRP A 2 -18.19 2.57 -10.94
C TRP A 2 -17.28 1.34 -10.87
N LEU A 3 -16.77 0.87 -11.99
CA LEU A 3 -15.86 -0.26 -12.06
C LEU A 3 -14.52 0.05 -11.37
N ALA A 4 -13.98 1.25 -11.58
CA ALA A 4 -12.77 1.72 -10.91
C ALA A 4 -12.96 1.79 -9.39
N ALA A 5 -14.08 2.40 -8.92
CA ALA A 5 -14.42 2.43 -7.51
C ALA A 5 -14.55 1.03 -6.90
N PHE A 6 -15.19 0.10 -7.62
CA PHE A 6 -15.35 -1.28 -7.18
C PHE A 6 -14.00 -1.98 -6.99
N TYR A 7 -13.08 -1.89 -7.96
CA TYR A 7 -11.78 -2.54 -7.85
C TYR A 7 -10.86 -1.88 -6.81
N GLY A 8 -10.86 -0.55 -6.70
CA GLY A 8 -10.13 0.14 -5.65
C GLY A 8 -10.64 -0.23 -4.26
N GLY A 9 -11.96 -0.29 -4.09
CA GLY A 9 -12.59 -0.76 -2.85
C GLY A 9 -12.33 -2.24 -2.56
N LEU A 10 -12.35 -3.10 -3.59
CA LEU A 10 -12.08 -4.53 -3.46
C LEU A 10 -10.64 -4.81 -2.99
N ALA A 11 -9.65 -4.14 -3.59
CA ALA A 11 -8.27 -4.27 -3.19
C ALA A 11 -8.05 -3.80 -1.74
N ALA A 12 -8.62 -2.65 -1.37
CA ALA A 12 -8.54 -2.14 0.00
C ALA A 12 -9.32 -3.00 1.02
N ALA A 13 -10.39 -3.68 0.59
CA ALA A 13 -11.14 -4.60 1.47
C ALA A 13 -10.28 -5.79 1.96
N MET A 14 -9.16 -6.09 1.30
CA MET A 14 -8.21 -7.11 1.77
C MET A 14 -7.53 -6.72 3.09
N LEU A 15 -7.47 -5.43 3.46
CA LEU A 15 -7.09 -4.98 4.81
C LEU A 15 -8.06 -5.52 5.88
N ILE A 16 -9.36 -5.53 5.57
CA ILE A 16 -10.39 -6.10 6.44
C ILE A 16 -10.21 -7.60 6.57
N VAL A 17 -9.95 -8.29 5.45
CA VAL A 17 -9.67 -9.73 5.45
C VAL A 17 -8.44 -10.05 6.28
N GLY A 18 -7.33 -9.35 6.06
CA GLY A 18 -6.09 -9.49 6.83
C GLY A 18 -6.29 -9.27 8.33
N THR A 19 -6.99 -8.20 8.69
CA THR A 19 -7.34 -7.93 10.09
C THR A 19 -8.24 -9.01 10.69
N GLY A 20 -9.24 -9.48 9.95
CA GLY A 20 -10.10 -10.60 10.36
C GLY A 20 -9.28 -11.85 10.67
N LEU A 21 -8.35 -12.20 9.78
CA LEU A 21 -7.41 -13.30 9.99
C LEU A 21 -6.58 -13.12 11.27
N ALA A 22 -6.10 -11.89 11.56
CA ALA A 22 -5.35 -11.59 12.78
C ALA A 22 -6.18 -11.80 14.05
N TYR A 23 -7.46 -11.44 14.02
CA TYR A 23 -8.36 -11.62 15.16
C TYR A 23 -8.79 -13.07 15.39
N VAL A 24 -8.96 -13.85 14.31
CA VAL A 24 -9.47 -15.23 14.38
C VAL A 24 -8.33 -16.24 14.49
N LEU A 25 -7.39 -16.23 13.54
CA LEU A 25 -6.39 -17.29 13.37
C LEU A 25 -5.08 -17.03 14.10
N LYS A 26 -4.80 -15.79 14.52
CA LYS A 26 -3.52 -15.39 15.14
C LYS A 26 -2.31 -15.88 14.31
N PRO A 27 -2.18 -15.47 13.04
CA PRO A 27 -1.13 -15.98 12.16
C PRO A 27 0.25 -15.71 12.74
N SER A 28 1.20 -16.60 12.43
CA SER A 28 2.57 -16.40 12.85
C SER A 28 3.18 -15.20 12.12
N PRO A 29 4.06 -14.41 12.76
CA PRO A 29 4.77 -13.32 12.11
C PRO A 29 5.48 -13.76 10.81
N ARG A 30 5.97 -15.01 10.80
CA ARG A 30 6.64 -15.60 9.64
C ARG A 30 5.71 -15.76 8.45
N LEU A 31 4.48 -16.24 8.66
CA LEU A 31 3.48 -16.35 7.58
C LEU A 31 3.14 -14.97 7.00
N THR A 32 2.96 -13.98 7.88
CA THR A 32 2.72 -12.59 7.46
C THR A 32 3.86 -12.08 6.59
N ALA A 33 5.12 -12.29 7.00
CA ALA A 33 6.30 -11.87 6.26
C ALA A 33 6.43 -12.58 4.89
N ILE A 34 6.08 -13.86 4.81
CA ILE A 34 6.09 -14.62 3.55
C ILE A 34 5.07 -14.03 2.56
N VAL A 35 3.83 -13.80 3.01
CA VAL A 35 2.77 -13.23 2.16
C VAL A 35 3.15 -11.80 1.72
N MET A 36 3.72 -11.01 2.64
CA MET A 36 4.22 -9.66 2.35
C MET A 36 5.33 -9.67 1.30
N ALA A 37 6.30 -10.60 1.39
CA ALA A 37 7.36 -10.72 0.39
C ALA A 37 6.84 -11.07 -1.00
N ILE A 38 5.90 -12.01 -1.09
CA ILE A 38 5.27 -12.39 -2.37
C ILE A 38 4.46 -11.23 -2.93
N GLY A 39 3.68 -10.54 -2.08
CA GLY A 39 2.92 -9.35 -2.47
C GLY A 39 3.81 -8.21 -2.99
N ALA A 40 4.92 -7.95 -2.30
CA ALA A 40 5.90 -6.97 -2.76
C ALA A 40 6.49 -7.33 -4.13
N GLY A 41 6.79 -8.60 -4.37
CA GLY A 41 7.26 -9.09 -5.67
C GLY A 41 6.22 -8.90 -6.79
N LEU A 42 4.95 -9.24 -6.52
CA LEU A 42 3.84 -9.01 -7.45
C LEU A 42 3.71 -7.53 -7.80
N LEU A 43 3.76 -6.64 -6.80
CA LEU A 43 3.68 -5.19 -7.01
C LEU A 43 4.86 -4.66 -7.82
N ILE A 44 6.10 -5.10 -7.56
CA ILE A 44 7.28 -4.70 -8.35
C ILE A 44 7.07 -5.08 -9.82
N GLY A 45 6.59 -6.29 -10.10
CA GLY A 45 6.30 -6.74 -11.46
C GLY A 45 5.21 -5.90 -12.12
N SER A 46 4.10 -5.67 -11.43
CA SER A 46 2.99 -4.85 -11.95
C SER A 46 3.41 -3.41 -12.20
N VAL A 47 4.18 -2.81 -11.30
CA VAL A 47 4.73 -1.46 -11.51
C VAL A 47 5.61 -1.41 -12.75
N ALA A 48 6.47 -2.41 -12.95
CA ALA A 48 7.38 -2.43 -14.09
C ALA A 48 6.66 -2.62 -15.43
N TYR A 49 5.73 -3.57 -15.49
CA TYR A 49 5.09 -4.00 -16.75
C TYR A 49 3.78 -3.29 -17.04
N ASP A 50 2.96 -3.02 -16.03
CA ASP A 50 1.66 -2.40 -16.26
C ASP A 50 1.74 -0.87 -16.21
N LEU A 51 2.54 -0.30 -15.27
CA LEU A 51 2.57 1.15 -15.10
C LEU A 51 3.67 1.82 -15.92
N VAL A 52 4.92 1.38 -15.74
CA VAL A 52 6.07 2.03 -16.39
C VAL A 52 6.15 1.69 -17.87
N ALA A 53 5.90 0.45 -18.25
CA ALA A 53 5.97 0.04 -19.65
C ALA A 53 4.86 0.71 -20.47
N GLU A 54 3.64 0.82 -19.94
CA GLU A 54 2.52 1.50 -20.59
C GLU A 54 2.77 3.00 -20.72
N ALA A 55 3.22 3.68 -19.66
CA ALA A 55 3.53 5.10 -19.71
C ALA A 55 4.59 5.47 -20.76
N LYS A 56 5.50 4.56 -21.09
CA LYS A 56 6.50 4.74 -22.16
C LYS A 56 5.90 4.77 -23.57
N LEU A 57 4.66 4.35 -23.76
CA LEU A 57 3.98 4.44 -25.04
C LEU A 57 3.54 5.87 -25.35
N THR A 58 3.29 6.67 -24.31
CA THR A 58 2.81 8.05 -24.42
C THR A 58 3.86 9.09 -24.02
N LEU A 59 4.82 8.72 -23.17
CA LEU A 59 5.82 9.62 -22.60
C LEU A 59 7.24 9.30 -23.09
N SER A 60 8.05 10.35 -23.26
CA SER A 60 9.49 10.14 -23.42
C SER A 60 10.14 9.63 -22.12
N LEU A 61 11.21 8.85 -22.25
CA LEU A 61 11.92 8.23 -21.13
C LEU A 61 12.37 9.24 -20.06
N ARG A 62 12.65 10.49 -20.46
CA ARG A 62 13.02 11.57 -19.53
C ARG A 62 11.87 11.91 -18.58
N TRP A 63 10.66 12.05 -19.10
CA TRP A 63 9.48 12.36 -18.31
C TRP A 63 9.07 11.19 -17.41
N VAL A 64 9.22 9.95 -17.89
CA VAL A 64 9.03 8.75 -17.08
C VAL A 64 9.99 8.77 -15.89
N ALA A 65 11.29 9.00 -16.11
CA ALA A 65 12.27 9.04 -15.02
C ALA A 65 12.00 10.17 -14.02
N VAL A 66 11.65 11.36 -14.52
CA VAL A 66 11.34 12.53 -13.66
C VAL A 66 10.10 12.27 -12.81
N ALA A 67 9.03 11.74 -13.41
CA ALA A 67 7.80 11.45 -12.69
C ALA A 67 7.97 10.33 -11.64
N LEU A 68 8.71 9.26 -11.95
CA LEU A 68 9.11 8.22 -11.00
C LEU A 68 9.83 8.81 -9.79
N MET A 69 10.87 9.62 -10.05
CA MET A 69 11.64 10.23 -8.97
C MET A 69 10.81 11.21 -8.14
N ALA A 70 9.93 11.98 -8.79
CA ALA A 70 9.03 12.89 -8.08
C ALA A 70 8.08 12.13 -7.15
N GLY A 71 7.48 11.04 -7.62
CA GLY A 71 6.61 10.18 -6.82
C GLY A 71 7.34 9.57 -5.62
N ALA A 72 8.52 9.01 -5.83
CA ALA A 72 9.35 8.46 -4.76
C ALA A 72 9.72 9.53 -3.72
N LEU A 73 10.15 10.71 -4.16
CA LEU A 73 10.50 11.80 -3.26
C LEU A 73 9.30 12.30 -2.44
N VAL A 74 8.13 12.45 -3.07
CA VAL A 74 6.92 12.87 -2.36
C VAL A 74 6.52 11.84 -1.31
N PHE A 75 6.59 10.54 -1.63
CA PHE A 75 6.32 9.48 -0.65
C PHE A 75 7.29 9.55 0.53
N VAL A 76 8.60 9.55 0.27
CA VAL A 76 9.64 9.60 1.32
C VAL A 76 9.54 10.85 2.19
N LEU A 77 9.28 12.02 1.58
CA LEU A 77 9.11 13.26 2.35
C LEU A 77 7.83 13.23 3.18
N GLY A 78 6.73 12.72 2.62
CA GLY A 78 5.45 12.53 3.31
C GLY A 78 5.60 11.61 4.53
N SER A 79 6.20 10.44 4.35
CA SER A 79 6.45 9.46 5.41
C SER A 79 7.30 10.07 6.53
N ARG A 80 8.39 10.75 6.20
CA ARG A 80 9.25 11.44 7.19
C ARG A 80 8.52 12.54 7.96
N LEU A 81 7.62 13.28 7.31
CA LEU A 81 6.83 14.32 7.98
C LEU A 81 5.87 13.72 9.00
N ILE A 82 5.25 12.58 8.66
CA ILE A 82 4.33 11.85 9.55
C ILE A 82 5.08 11.26 10.74
N GLU A 83 6.21 10.60 10.50
CA GLU A 83 7.07 10.09 11.57
C GLU A 83 7.52 11.19 12.53
N LYS A 84 7.96 12.35 12.00
CA LYS A 84 8.34 13.50 12.83
C LYS A 84 7.18 14.05 13.65
N GLN A 85 5.96 14.07 13.11
CA GLN A 85 4.79 14.51 13.84
C GLN A 85 4.36 13.48 14.90
N GLY A 86 4.43 12.19 14.58
CA GLY A 86 4.23 11.09 15.51
C GLY A 86 5.23 11.13 16.66
N ALA A 87 6.52 11.28 16.36
CA ALA A 87 7.59 11.42 17.35
C ALA A 87 7.43 12.68 18.23
N LYS A 88 7.04 13.82 17.65
CA LYS A 88 6.74 15.05 18.43
C LYS A 88 5.56 14.86 19.37
N LYS A 89 4.47 14.22 18.93
CA LYS A 89 3.32 13.90 19.77
C LYS A 89 3.68 12.91 20.87
N ALA A 90 4.47 11.89 20.56
CA ALA A 90 4.99 10.93 21.55
C ALA A 90 5.89 11.63 22.58
N SER A 91 6.81 12.49 22.16
CA SER A 91 7.68 13.26 23.06
C SER A 91 6.89 14.25 23.93
N ALA A 92 5.85 14.89 23.40
CA ALA A 92 4.97 15.77 24.17
C ALA A 92 4.16 14.98 25.20
N SER A 93 3.67 13.78 24.86
CA SER A 93 2.96 12.91 25.81
C SER A 93 3.89 12.36 26.90
N LEU A 94 5.13 11.99 26.56
CA LEU A 94 6.17 11.59 27.52
C LEU A 94 6.57 12.72 28.46
N ALA A 95 6.65 13.96 27.96
CA ALA A 95 6.91 15.14 28.79
C ALA A 95 5.75 15.44 29.76
N ALA A 96 4.51 15.21 29.33
CA ALA A 96 3.33 15.31 30.20
C ALA A 96 3.26 14.17 31.23
N GLN A 97 3.67 12.94 30.87
CA GLN A 97 3.69 11.77 31.76
C GLN A 97 4.86 11.75 32.76
N ARG A 98 5.94 12.50 32.55
CA ARG A 98 7.01 12.67 33.56
C ARG A 98 6.51 13.22 34.91
N LYS A 99 5.25 13.64 34.98
CA LYS A 99 4.57 14.04 36.23
C LYS A 99 3.80 12.91 36.92
N SER A 100 3.79 11.67 36.37
CA SER A 100 3.14 10.50 36.97
C SER A 100 4.04 9.28 36.86
N PRO A 101 4.31 8.56 37.97
CA PRO A 101 5.29 7.46 38.01
C PRO A 101 4.66 6.11 37.63
N VAL A 102 4.20 5.95 36.40
CA VAL A 102 3.82 4.63 35.84
C VAL A 102 4.53 4.46 34.50
N PRO A 103 5.38 3.44 34.33
CA PRO A 103 6.01 3.16 33.03
C PRO A 103 4.95 2.67 32.07
N SER A 104 4.66 3.39 31.01
CA SER A 104 3.86 2.91 29.91
C SER A 104 4.76 2.63 28.70
N GLU A 105 4.74 1.39 28.26
CA GLU A 105 5.41 0.87 27.04
C GLU A 105 4.79 1.45 25.73
N ASP A 106 4.11 2.58 25.79
CA ASP A 106 3.14 3.04 24.79
C ASP A 106 3.68 4.04 23.77
N ALA A 107 5.00 4.16 23.60
CA ALA A 107 5.54 5.19 22.68
C ALA A 107 5.53 4.79 21.19
N GLU A 108 5.24 3.54 20.84
CA GLU A 108 5.56 3.03 19.50
C GLU A 108 4.43 2.90 18.48
N SER A 109 3.16 3.14 18.79
CA SER A 109 2.15 3.16 17.72
C SER A 109 0.83 3.77 18.16
N ASN A 110 0.64 5.02 17.82
CA ASN A 110 -0.68 5.66 17.86
C ASN A 110 -1.57 4.97 16.81
N PRO A 111 -2.76 4.42 17.18
CA PRO A 111 -3.68 3.79 16.21
C PRO A 111 -4.06 4.70 15.04
N LEU A 112 -4.14 6.02 15.27
CA LEU A 112 -4.32 7.00 14.20
C LEU A 112 -3.15 7.05 13.22
N ALA A 113 -1.91 6.81 13.66
CA ALA A 113 -0.76 6.76 12.77
C ALA A 113 -0.81 5.53 11.86
N ILE A 114 -1.28 4.38 12.37
CA ILE A 114 -1.49 3.17 11.56
C ILE A 114 -2.53 3.45 10.47
N VAL A 115 -3.68 4.01 10.83
CA VAL A 115 -4.74 4.34 9.86
C VAL A 115 -4.28 5.37 8.85
N LEU A 116 -3.60 6.44 9.29
CA LEU A 116 -3.08 7.46 8.39
C LEU A 116 -2.02 6.90 7.45
N GLY A 117 -1.16 6.00 7.93
CA GLY A 117 -0.20 5.27 7.10
C GLY A 117 -0.94 4.50 6.01
N SER A 118 -1.85 3.61 6.38
CA SER A 118 -2.61 2.79 5.42
C SER A 118 -3.50 3.62 4.47
N VAL A 119 -4.01 4.78 4.88
CA VAL A 119 -4.71 5.70 3.96
C VAL A 119 -3.74 6.30 2.94
N LEU A 120 -2.54 6.67 3.38
CA LEU A 120 -1.51 7.25 2.50
C LEU A 120 -0.97 6.24 1.50
N ASP A 121 -0.84 4.98 1.92
CA ASP A 121 -0.44 3.88 1.05
C ASP A 121 -1.59 3.51 0.09
N GLY A 122 -2.80 3.41 0.60
CA GLY A 122 -3.98 3.00 -0.16
C GLY A 122 -4.47 4.01 -1.21
N ILE A 123 -4.23 5.32 -1.03
CA ILE A 123 -4.64 6.35 -2.01
C ILE A 123 -3.89 6.18 -3.35
N PRO A 124 -2.54 6.14 -3.39
CA PRO A 124 -1.80 5.93 -4.63
C PRO A 124 -2.15 4.60 -5.31
N GLU A 125 -2.23 3.52 -4.54
CA GLU A 125 -2.57 2.18 -5.04
C GLU A 125 -3.95 2.15 -5.71
N SER A 126 -4.95 2.68 -5.02
CA SER A 126 -6.32 2.72 -5.53
C SER A 126 -6.47 3.66 -6.72
N PHE A 127 -5.76 4.78 -6.71
CA PHE A 127 -5.75 5.73 -7.81
C PHE A 127 -5.20 5.08 -9.09
N VAL A 128 -4.10 4.32 -8.98
CA VAL A 128 -3.51 3.59 -10.11
C VAL A 128 -4.43 2.48 -10.61
N LEU A 129 -5.13 1.77 -9.73
CA LEU A 129 -6.17 0.82 -10.15
C LEU A 129 -7.29 1.50 -10.91
N GLY A 130 -7.68 2.71 -10.50
CA GLY A 130 -8.65 3.53 -11.22
C GLY A 130 -8.19 3.89 -12.63
N LEU A 131 -6.90 4.24 -12.78
CA LEU A 131 -6.28 4.51 -14.07
C LEU A 131 -6.23 3.29 -14.98
N SER A 132 -5.86 2.12 -14.47
CA SER A 132 -5.77 0.91 -15.28
C SER A 132 -7.09 0.55 -15.97
N VAL A 133 -8.22 0.92 -15.37
CA VAL A 133 -9.56 0.73 -15.99
C VAL A 133 -9.75 1.61 -17.24
N LEU A 134 -9.04 2.75 -17.35
CA LEU A 134 -9.11 3.63 -18.52
C LEU A 134 -8.29 3.11 -19.70
N THR A 135 -7.14 2.52 -19.42
CA THR A 135 -6.12 2.24 -20.43
C THR A 135 -6.25 0.88 -21.12
N GLY A 136 -7.34 0.17 -20.94
CA GLY A 136 -7.60 -1.09 -21.65
C GLY A 136 -8.26 -2.17 -20.82
N GLY A 137 -8.70 -1.83 -19.64
CA GLY A 137 -9.30 -2.76 -18.69
C GLY A 137 -8.46 -2.88 -17.42
N ILE A 138 -8.97 -3.67 -16.48
CA ILE A 138 -8.26 -3.83 -15.21
C ILE A 138 -6.96 -4.61 -15.40
N SER A 139 -5.86 -4.08 -14.86
CA SER A 139 -4.64 -4.86 -14.68
C SER A 139 -4.83 -5.88 -13.54
N PHE A 140 -5.03 -7.14 -13.92
CA PHE A 140 -5.13 -8.23 -12.94
C PHE A 140 -3.86 -8.42 -12.10
N PRO A 141 -2.63 -8.32 -12.66
CA PRO A 141 -1.42 -8.40 -11.86
C PRO A 141 -1.36 -7.30 -10.79
N LEU A 142 -1.72 -6.07 -11.15
CA LEU A 142 -1.77 -4.94 -10.22
C LEU A 142 -2.83 -5.13 -9.13
N LEU A 143 -4.05 -5.54 -9.52
CA LEU A 143 -5.13 -5.82 -8.57
C LEU A 143 -4.73 -6.90 -7.57
N LEU A 144 -4.15 -8.00 -8.06
CA LEU A 144 -3.69 -9.11 -7.21
C LEU A 144 -2.51 -8.68 -6.33
N GLY A 145 -1.57 -7.91 -6.88
CA GLY A 145 -0.42 -7.39 -6.13
C GLY A 145 -0.87 -6.54 -4.95
N ILE A 146 -1.73 -5.55 -5.18
CA ILE A 146 -2.28 -4.68 -4.13
C ILE A 146 -3.15 -5.48 -3.14
N SER A 147 -3.99 -6.39 -3.65
CA SER A 147 -4.83 -7.22 -2.79
C SER A 147 -4.00 -8.11 -1.86
N LEU A 148 -2.95 -8.73 -2.39
CA LEU A 148 -2.07 -9.60 -1.61
C LEU A 148 -1.17 -8.81 -0.65
N SER A 149 -0.76 -7.58 -0.97
CA SER A 149 0.00 -6.72 -0.05
C SER A 149 -0.86 -6.21 1.10
N ASN A 150 -2.12 -5.91 0.86
CA ASN A 150 -3.06 -5.43 1.87
C ASN A 150 -3.42 -6.49 2.93
N ILE A 151 -3.37 -7.79 2.59
CA ILE A 151 -3.63 -8.86 3.58
C ILE A 151 -2.62 -8.84 4.74
N PRO A 152 -1.29 -8.97 4.52
CA PRO A 152 -0.33 -8.93 5.61
C PRO A 152 -0.28 -7.57 6.32
N GLU A 153 -0.53 -6.46 5.62
CA GLU A 153 -0.63 -5.14 6.24
C GLU A 153 -1.81 -5.10 7.23
N GLY A 154 -3.00 -5.53 6.80
CA GLY A 154 -4.17 -5.68 7.67
C GLY A 154 -3.92 -6.66 8.82
N MET A 155 -3.17 -7.76 8.59
CA MET A 155 -2.77 -8.70 9.64
C MET A 155 -1.83 -8.06 10.67
N ALA A 156 -0.82 -7.32 10.24
CA ALA A 156 0.13 -6.65 11.11
C ALA A 156 -0.56 -5.57 11.96
N ALA A 157 -1.31 -4.68 11.32
CA ALA A 157 -2.07 -3.63 11.99
C ALA A 157 -3.15 -4.21 12.94
N GLY A 158 -3.89 -5.21 12.48
CA GLY A 158 -4.90 -5.91 13.27
C GLY A 158 -4.32 -6.58 14.51
N SER A 159 -3.17 -7.24 14.39
CA SER A 159 -2.45 -7.86 15.52
C SER A 159 -1.98 -6.80 16.53
N GLY A 160 -1.42 -5.69 16.05
CA GLY A 160 -0.96 -4.58 16.88
C GLY A 160 -2.10 -3.89 17.65
N LEU A 161 -3.25 -3.66 17.00
CA LEU A 161 -4.42 -3.06 17.66
C LEU A 161 -5.11 -4.02 18.63
N ARG A 162 -5.15 -5.32 18.29
CA ARG A 162 -5.68 -6.35 19.17
C ARG A 162 -4.86 -6.48 20.46
N SER A 163 -3.53 -6.49 20.40
CA SER A 163 -2.66 -6.56 21.57
C SER A 163 -2.87 -5.41 22.56
N ARG A 164 -3.46 -4.29 22.10
CA ARG A 164 -3.84 -3.11 22.87
C ARG A 164 -5.28 -3.14 23.35
N GLY A 165 -5.98 -4.25 23.19
CA GLY A 165 -7.35 -4.42 23.66
C GLY A 165 -8.41 -3.74 22.76
N TRP A 166 -8.08 -3.35 21.53
CA TRP A 166 -9.08 -2.76 20.63
C TRP A 166 -10.05 -3.86 20.17
N PRO A 167 -11.37 -3.62 20.25
CA PRO A 167 -12.36 -4.57 19.76
C PRO A 167 -12.33 -4.65 18.24
N ALA A 168 -12.53 -5.85 17.69
CA ALA A 168 -12.54 -6.10 16.25
C ALA A 168 -13.48 -5.16 15.49
N THR A 169 -14.66 -4.89 16.05
CA THR A 169 -15.69 -4.01 15.44
C THR A 169 -15.16 -2.61 15.18
N ARG A 170 -14.40 -2.04 16.11
CA ARG A 170 -13.82 -0.70 15.96
C ARG A 170 -12.74 -0.68 14.88
N VAL A 171 -11.91 -1.73 14.83
CA VAL A 171 -10.85 -1.84 13.83
C VAL A 171 -11.45 -2.07 12.43
N MET A 172 -12.47 -2.91 12.33
CA MET A 172 -13.19 -3.11 11.06
C MET A 172 -13.86 -1.83 10.56
N ALA A 173 -14.46 -1.03 11.45
CA ALA A 173 -15.05 0.25 11.09
C ALA A 173 -13.99 1.25 10.55
N MET A 174 -12.79 1.25 11.13
CA MET A 174 -11.67 2.06 10.62
C MET A 174 -11.27 1.62 9.20
N TRP A 175 -11.13 0.32 8.97
CA TRP A 175 -10.80 -0.20 7.64
C TRP A 175 -11.91 0.07 6.62
N LEU A 176 -13.18 0.06 7.04
CA LEU A 176 -14.27 0.43 6.15
C LEU A 176 -14.13 1.87 5.64
N VAL A 177 -13.67 2.79 6.48
CA VAL A 177 -13.36 4.16 6.04
C VAL A 177 -12.24 4.17 5.01
N VAL A 178 -11.17 3.40 5.23
CA VAL A 178 -10.07 3.27 4.25
C VAL A 178 -10.58 2.71 2.92
N VAL A 179 -11.42 1.66 2.96
CA VAL A 179 -12.05 1.08 1.75
C VAL A 179 -12.87 2.11 0.98
N VAL A 180 -13.67 2.93 1.68
CA VAL A 180 -14.47 3.98 1.04
C VAL A 180 -13.57 5.06 0.43
N VAL A 181 -12.53 5.50 1.15
CA VAL A 181 -11.56 6.47 0.63
C VAL A 181 -10.85 5.92 -0.60
N SER A 182 -10.42 4.67 -0.57
CA SER A 182 -9.79 3.97 -1.70
C SER A 182 -10.71 3.87 -2.91
N ALA A 183 -11.97 3.49 -2.70
CA ALA A 183 -12.96 3.43 -3.79
C ALA A 183 -13.19 4.81 -4.43
N VAL A 184 -13.28 5.86 -3.61
CA VAL A 184 -13.42 7.24 -4.09
C VAL A 184 -12.16 7.69 -4.83
N SER A 185 -10.97 7.38 -4.30
CA SER A 185 -9.70 7.70 -4.96
C SER A 185 -9.59 7.05 -6.33
N ALA A 186 -9.95 5.78 -6.45
CA ALA A 186 -9.98 5.07 -7.74
C ALA A 186 -10.98 5.70 -8.73
N ALA A 187 -12.18 6.06 -8.26
CA ALA A 187 -13.18 6.74 -9.07
C ALA A 187 -12.70 8.10 -9.58
N ILE A 188 -12.06 8.87 -8.70
CA ILE A 188 -11.49 10.19 -9.03
C ILE A 188 -10.37 10.03 -10.06
N GLY A 189 -9.45 9.07 -9.86
CA GLY A 189 -8.36 8.78 -10.79
C GLY A 189 -8.89 8.47 -12.19
N HIS A 190 -9.91 7.63 -12.27
CA HIS A 190 -10.59 7.32 -13.52
C HIS A 190 -11.22 8.58 -14.17
N GLU A 191 -11.97 9.37 -13.42
CA GLU A 191 -12.79 10.46 -13.98
C GLU A 191 -11.94 11.66 -14.44
N ILE A 192 -10.93 12.03 -13.64
CA ILE A 192 -10.08 13.19 -13.97
C ILE A 192 -9.30 12.95 -15.26
N LEU A 193 -8.89 11.72 -15.52
CA LEU A 193 -8.03 11.39 -16.65
C LEU A 193 -8.78 10.76 -17.83
N ALA A 194 -10.10 10.57 -17.71
CA ALA A 194 -10.93 10.01 -18.78
C ALA A 194 -10.99 10.86 -20.05
N GLN A 195 -10.65 12.15 -19.97
CA GLN A 195 -10.66 13.09 -21.10
C GLN A 195 -9.26 13.51 -21.55
N ASP A 196 -8.22 12.87 -21.00
CA ASP A 196 -6.83 13.17 -21.33
C ASP A 196 -6.37 12.46 -22.61
N ASP A 197 -5.40 13.04 -23.30
CA ASP A 197 -4.74 12.44 -24.49
C ASP A 197 -3.75 11.32 -24.14
N GLY A 198 -3.70 10.92 -22.88
CA GLY A 198 -2.79 9.92 -22.32
C GLY A 198 -1.50 10.50 -21.72
N THR A 199 -1.19 11.77 -21.95
CA THR A 199 0.04 12.39 -21.45
C THR A 199 0.00 12.58 -19.93
N TRP A 200 -1.06 13.20 -19.41
CA TRP A 200 -1.25 13.37 -17.97
C TRP A 200 -1.49 12.04 -17.26
N ALA A 201 -2.27 11.15 -17.88
CA ALA A 201 -2.48 9.80 -17.37
C ALA A 201 -1.14 9.08 -17.19
N GLY A 202 -0.27 9.08 -18.18
CA GLY A 202 1.07 8.49 -18.12
C GLY A 202 1.97 9.12 -17.04
N LEU A 203 1.93 10.46 -16.89
CA LEU A 203 2.70 11.16 -15.85
C LEU A 203 2.23 10.78 -14.45
N VAL A 204 0.93 10.79 -14.21
CA VAL A 204 0.34 10.44 -12.91
C VAL A 204 0.56 8.96 -12.58
N GLN A 205 0.39 8.08 -13.56
CA GLN A 205 0.66 6.65 -13.44
C GLN A 205 2.11 6.38 -13.07
N THR A 206 3.05 7.05 -13.75
CA THR A 206 4.48 6.91 -13.46
C THR A 206 4.85 7.53 -12.11
N PHE A 207 4.25 8.65 -11.74
CA PHE A 207 4.42 9.26 -10.42
C PHE A 207 3.97 8.29 -9.31
N ALA A 208 2.77 7.71 -9.45
CA ALA A 208 2.27 6.73 -8.49
C ALA A 208 3.13 5.46 -8.45
N ALA A 209 3.63 5.00 -9.60
CA ALA A 209 4.60 3.90 -9.68
C ALA A 209 5.88 4.20 -8.85
N GLY A 210 6.39 5.42 -8.92
CA GLY A 210 7.53 5.85 -8.10
C GLY A 210 7.23 5.85 -6.60
N ALA A 211 6.05 6.33 -6.20
CA ALA A 211 5.62 6.28 -4.81
C ALA A 211 5.48 4.85 -4.29
N LEU A 212 4.87 3.94 -5.08
CA LEU A 212 4.75 2.52 -4.76
C LEU A 212 6.11 1.83 -4.59
N LEU A 213 7.06 2.08 -5.50
CA LEU A 213 8.40 1.51 -5.38
C LEU A 213 9.12 2.01 -4.13
N ALA A 214 8.98 3.28 -3.77
CA ALA A 214 9.55 3.83 -2.55
C ALA A 214 8.92 3.19 -1.30
N MET A 215 7.59 3.03 -1.27
CA MET A 215 6.87 2.33 -0.21
C MET A 215 7.36 0.89 -0.04
N LEU A 216 7.47 0.14 -1.13
CA LEU A 216 7.97 -1.24 -1.10
C LEU A 216 9.38 -1.33 -0.52
N ALA A 217 10.26 -0.40 -0.92
CA ALA A 217 11.65 -0.36 -0.46
C ALA A 217 11.79 0.08 1.00
N ASP A 218 10.97 1.02 1.46
CA ASP A 218 11.09 1.62 2.79
C ASP A 218 10.31 0.84 3.87
N THR A 219 9.23 0.13 3.48
CA THR A 219 8.32 -0.53 4.44
C THR A 219 8.24 -2.04 4.26
N MET A 220 7.70 -2.53 3.15
CA MET A 220 7.36 -3.94 2.98
C MET A 220 8.58 -4.88 2.92
N LEU A 221 9.58 -4.54 2.11
CA LEU A 221 10.77 -5.36 1.96
C LEU A 221 11.60 -5.42 3.25
N PRO A 222 11.89 -4.30 3.95
CA PRO A 222 12.60 -4.34 5.22
C PRO A 222 11.87 -5.12 6.31
N GLU A 223 10.53 -4.97 6.41
CA GLU A 223 9.75 -5.68 7.41
C GLU A 223 9.73 -7.18 7.16
N SER A 224 9.48 -7.60 5.93
CA SER A 224 9.54 -9.00 5.53
C SER A 224 10.91 -9.60 5.77
N TYR A 225 12.00 -8.90 5.40
CA TYR A 225 13.37 -9.36 5.60
C TYR A 225 13.75 -9.46 7.08
N ARG A 226 13.28 -8.55 7.91
CA ARG A 226 13.52 -8.58 9.36
C ARG A 226 13.01 -9.86 10.02
N ILE A 227 11.90 -10.41 9.51
CA ILE A 227 11.23 -11.60 10.10
C ILE A 227 11.70 -12.90 9.43
N GLU A 228 11.66 -12.98 8.10
CA GLU A 228 11.94 -14.23 7.34
C GLU A 228 13.42 -14.39 6.99
N ARG A 229 14.15 -13.29 6.76
CA ARG A 229 15.59 -13.25 6.42
C ARG A 229 15.99 -14.07 5.19
N SER A 230 16.13 -15.39 5.37
CA SER A 230 16.82 -16.27 4.40
C SER A 230 16.09 -16.42 3.06
N TRP A 231 14.77 -16.43 3.05
CA TRP A 231 13.96 -16.70 1.87
C TRP A 231 13.29 -15.48 1.27
N THR A 232 13.37 -14.32 1.91
CA THR A 232 12.69 -13.10 1.46
C THR A 232 13.00 -12.77 0.00
N GLY A 233 14.27 -12.81 -0.40
CA GLY A 233 14.64 -12.55 -1.80
C GLY A 233 14.02 -13.53 -2.79
N ALA A 234 14.03 -14.83 -2.48
CA ALA A 234 13.41 -15.84 -3.34
C ALA A 234 11.88 -15.67 -3.42
N LEU A 235 11.23 -15.31 -2.31
CA LEU A 235 9.79 -15.05 -2.26
C LEU A 235 9.40 -13.81 -3.08
N VAL A 236 10.18 -12.74 -3.00
CA VAL A 236 10.01 -11.54 -3.83
C VAL A 236 10.17 -11.86 -5.31
N VAL A 237 11.22 -12.60 -5.68
CA VAL A 237 11.42 -13.03 -7.08
C VAL A 237 10.29 -13.96 -7.54
N GLY A 238 9.80 -14.84 -6.67
CA GLY A 238 8.65 -15.69 -6.94
C GLY A 238 7.37 -14.88 -7.22
N GLY A 239 7.10 -13.84 -6.42
CA GLY A 239 5.99 -12.91 -6.64
C GLY A 239 6.14 -12.13 -7.95
N PHE A 240 7.34 -11.65 -8.25
CA PHE A 240 7.65 -10.98 -9.52
C PHE A 240 7.43 -11.91 -10.73
N ALA A 241 7.90 -13.15 -10.65
CA ALA A 241 7.68 -14.13 -11.70
C ALA A 241 6.18 -14.47 -11.89
N ALA A 242 5.44 -14.53 -10.79
CA ALA A 242 3.98 -14.73 -10.84
C ALA A 242 3.28 -13.54 -11.53
N SER A 243 3.70 -12.29 -11.27
CA SER A 243 3.19 -11.11 -11.97
C SER A 243 3.39 -11.20 -13.49
N LEU A 244 4.58 -11.64 -13.94
CA LEU A 244 4.88 -11.86 -15.35
C LEU A 244 3.97 -12.91 -16.00
N LEU A 245 3.75 -14.03 -15.29
CA LEU A 245 2.88 -15.10 -15.80
C LEU A 245 1.43 -14.64 -15.92
N ILE A 246 0.93 -13.89 -14.92
CA ILE A 246 -0.43 -13.38 -14.93
C ILE A 246 -0.60 -12.34 -16.06
N ALA A 247 0.37 -11.44 -16.24
CA ALA A 247 0.35 -10.46 -17.33
C ALA A 247 0.37 -11.15 -18.70
N GLY A 248 1.20 -12.18 -18.86
CA GLY A 248 1.27 -12.94 -20.11
C GLY A 248 0.03 -13.80 -20.41
N LEU A 249 -0.76 -14.16 -19.39
CA LEU A 249 -2.04 -14.87 -19.59
C LEU A 249 -3.21 -13.92 -19.89
N ALA A 250 -3.06 -12.64 -19.56
CA ALA A 250 -4.07 -11.61 -19.78
C ALA A 250 -3.89 -10.86 -21.13
N ALA A 251 -2.75 -11.01 -21.78
CA ALA A 251 -2.42 -10.46 -23.09
C ALA A 251 -2.88 -11.36 -24.23
#